data_c7019d2d9aed7de5f12279d784e65559
#
_entry.id   c7019d2d9aed7de5f12279d784e65559
#
_cell.length_a   1.000
_cell.length_b   1.000
_cell.length_c   1.000
_cell.angle_alpha   90.00
_cell.angle_beta   90.00
_cell.angle_gamma   90.00
#
_symmetry.space_group_name_H-M   'P 1'
#
loop_
_entity.id
_entity.type
_entity.pdbx_description
1 polymer ?
#
loop_
_entity_poly.entity_id
_entity_poly.type
_entity_poly.pdbx_seq_one_letter_code
_entity_poly.pdbx_strand_id
1 'polypeptide(L)'
;MAVQEAMRRELNQRLKLDPAKTAVLAIDTHRGHLDPEIATMPVAADIAAEVVQASARLIEHTRAAGIPTAYLVMHNRVVNGRSEYLRNPFWAAVEDVRASLTPDLPSTISGHNLVASPQTEVMPELAPGPGDVVITAKHRLSSFLDTDLDSWLRALGTETLLLIGINTNTCVQCAAFEAMNRDYAAVVVSDCVNSMYGEDLHDFSLENVARCFGWVLTVDEVIGKLTPVAGGVAV
;
A
#
# COMPACT_ATOMS: atom_id res chain seq x y z
N MET A 1 -22.63 17.56 -0.49
CA MET A 1 -22.02 16.74 -1.56
C MET A 1 -21.33 17.59 -2.62
N ALA A 2 -22.02 18.46 -3.38
CA ALA A 2 -21.38 19.26 -4.46
C ALA A 2 -20.19 20.12 -4.02
N VAL A 3 -20.22 20.76 -2.83
CA VAL A 3 -19.11 21.57 -2.32
C VAL A 3 -17.88 20.70 -1.98
N GLN A 4 -18.08 19.52 -1.40
CA GLN A 4 -16.99 18.62 -1.05
C GLN A 4 -16.31 18.06 -2.30
N GLU A 5 -17.09 17.73 -3.32
CA GLU A 5 -16.54 17.27 -4.58
C GLU A 5 -15.78 18.37 -5.35
N ALA A 6 -16.31 19.60 -5.33
CA ALA A 6 -15.59 20.75 -5.89
C ALA A 6 -14.27 21.01 -5.13
N MET A 7 -14.30 20.93 -3.80
CA MET A 7 -13.11 21.08 -2.95
C MET A 7 -12.05 20.02 -3.24
N ARG A 8 -12.47 18.73 -3.38
CA ARG A 8 -11.57 17.63 -3.75
C ARG A 8 -10.92 17.86 -5.11
N ARG A 9 -11.69 18.27 -6.11
CA ARG A 9 -11.13 18.60 -7.44
C ARG A 9 -10.09 19.73 -7.37
N GLU A 10 -10.40 20.81 -6.64
CA GLU A 10 -9.45 21.92 -6.45
C GLU A 10 -8.18 21.47 -5.73
N LEU A 11 -8.28 20.66 -4.68
CA LEU A 11 -7.13 20.10 -3.98
C LEU A 11 -6.28 19.22 -4.91
N ASN A 12 -6.92 18.33 -5.68
CA ASN A 12 -6.23 17.49 -6.64
C ASN A 12 -5.53 18.32 -7.74
N GLN A 13 -6.12 19.41 -8.22
CA GLN A 13 -5.51 20.28 -9.20
C GLN A 13 -4.28 21.03 -8.64
N ARG A 14 -4.33 21.46 -7.38
CA ARG A 14 -3.24 22.17 -6.71
C ARG A 14 -2.06 21.29 -6.31
N LEU A 15 -2.28 20.01 -6.14
CA LEU A 15 -1.20 19.07 -5.84
C LEU A 15 -0.22 19.03 -7.02
N LYS A 16 1.04 19.32 -6.73
CA LYS A 16 2.17 19.16 -7.66
C LYS A 16 2.99 17.96 -7.23
N LEU A 17 3.39 17.14 -8.17
CA LEU A 17 4.30 16.02 -7.94
C LEU A 17 5.68 16.41 -8.48
N ASP A 18 6.61 16.62 -7.56
CA ASP A 18 8.03 16.81 -7.89
C ASP A 18 8.71 15.44 -7.84
N PRO A 19 9.18 14.88 -8.97
CA PRO A 19 9.83 13.57 -8.98
C PRO A 19 11.00 13.46 -8.02
N ALA A 20 11.77 14.54 -7.83
CA ALA A 20 12.92 14.55 -6.92
C ALA A 20 12.55 14.46 -5.43
N LYS A 21 11.27 14.71 -5.10
CA LYS A 21 10.74 14.73 -3.73
C LYS A 21 9.58 13.76 -3.52
N THR A 22 9.41 12.82 -4.43
CA THR A 22 8.34 11.83 -4.39
C THR A 22 8.92 10.43 -4.24
N ALA A 23 8.25 9.57 -3.47
CA ALA A 23 8.52 8.13 -3.41
C ALA A 23 7.22 7.34 -3.51
N VAL A 24 7.29 6.12 -4.05
CA VAL A 24 6.18 5.16 -4.03
C VAL A 24 6.34 4.26 -2.80
N LEU A 25 5.26 4.04 -2.05
CA LEU A 25 5.19 3.00 -1.01
C LEU A 25 4.29 1.88 -1.50
N ALA A 26 4.90 0.76 -1.89
CA ALA A 26 4.22 -0.46 -2.29
C ALA A 26 3.98 -1.32 -1.04
N ILE A 27 2.79 -1.19 -0.45
CA ILE A 27 2.44 -1.72 0.87
C ILE A 27 1.81 -3.09 0.71
N ASP A 28 2.50 -4.13 1.20
CA ASP A 28 2.04 -5.51 1.18
C ASP A 28 1.62 -6.00 -0.24
N THR A 29 2.32 -5.53 -1.28
CA THR A 29 2.15 -5.96 -2.68
C THR A 29 2.86 -7.30 -2.95
N HIS A 30 2.82 -8.18 -1.98
CA HIS A 30 3.43 -9.50 -2.03
C HIS A 30 2.39 -10.61 -2.28
N ARG A 31 2.87 -11.81 -2.60
CA ARG A 31 2.08 -12.97 -2.99
C ARG A 31 1.08 -13.41 -1.92
N GLY A 32 1.33 -13.11 -0.64
CA GLY A 32 0.45 -13.47 0.48
C GLY A 32 -0.94 -12.83 0.45
N HIS A 33 -1.15 -11.80 -0.38
CA HIS A 33 -2.45 -11.16 -0.62
C HIS A 33 -2.90 -11.21 -2.08
N LEU A 34 -1.96 -11.17 -3.03
CA LEU A 34 -2.25 -10.91 -4.43
C LEU A 34 -2.08 -12.15 -5.34
N ASP A 35 -1.46 -13.22 -4.86
CA ASP A 35 -1.34 -14.46 -5.62
C ASP A 35 -2.46 -15.42 -5.21
N PRO A 36 -3.47 -15.68 -6.06
CA PRO A 36 -4.61 -16.52 -5.71
C PRO A 36 -4.23 -17.99 -5.42
N GLU A 37 -3.06 -18.44 -5.84
CA GLU A 37 -2.63 -19.83 -5.64
C GLU A 37 -2.05 -20.08 -4.25
N ILE A 38 -1.38 -19.07 -3.65
CA ILE A 38 -0.65 -19.25 -2.39
C ILE A 38 -1.02 -18.27 -1.29
N ALA A 39 -1.84 -17.27 -1.60
CA ALA A 39 -2.23 -16.26 -0.63
C ALA A 39 -2.99 -16.88 0.55
N THR A 40 -2.64 -16.46 1.75
CA THR A 40 -3.30 -16.90 2.99
C THR A 40 -4.44 -15.98 3.43
N MET A 41 -4.40 -14.74 2.97
CA MET A 41 -5.46 -13.75 3.16
C MET A 41 -5.69 -12.99 1.82
N PRO A 42 -6.23 -13.66 0.79
CA PRO A 42 -6.33 -13.09 -0.55
C PRO A 42 -7.43 -12.04 -0.68
N VAL A 43 -7.22 -11.07 -1.54
CA VAL A 43 -8.31 -10.37 -2.23
C VAL A 43 -8.87 -11.26 -3.33
N ALA A 44 -10.04 -10.94 -3.88
CA ALA A 44 -10.60 -11.69 -5.00
C ALA A 44 -9.63 -11.68 -6.20
N ALA A 45 -9.58 -12.76 -6.96
CA ALA A 45 -8.56 -12.96 -8.00
C ALA A 45 -8.61 -11.92 -9.13
N ASP A 46 -9.79 -11.50 -9.52
CA ASP A 46 -10.02 -10.40 -10.48
C ASP A 46 -9.51 -9.06 -9.94
N ILE A 47 -9.81 -8.75 -8.69
CA ILE A 47 -9.33 -7.56 -7.98
C ILE A 47 -7.80 -7.59 -7.86
N ALA A 48 -7.21 -8.74 -7.51
CA ALA A 48 -5.76 -8.88 -7.44
C ALA A 48 -5.09 -8.56 -8.79
N ALA A 49 -5.65 -9.08 -9.89
CA ALA A 49 -5.14 -8.83 -11.24
C ALA A 49 -5.21 -7.35 -11.62
N GLU A 50 -6.32 -6.67 -11.32
CA GLU A 50 -6.50 -5.24 -11.58
C GLU A 50 -5.50 -4.39 -10.79
N VAL A 51 -5.37 -4.64 -9.49
CA VAL A 51 -4.42 -3.92 -8.62
C VAL A 51 -2.98 -4.13 -9.07
N VAL A 52 -2.59 -5.36 -9.42
CA VAL A 52 -1.23 -5.67 -9.90
C VAL A 52 -0.97 -4.95 -11.23
N GLN A 53 -1.90 -5.02 -12.18
CA GLN A 53 -1.75 -4.36 -13.48
C GLN A 53 -1.63 -2.83 -13.34
N ALA A 54 -2.49 -2.20 -12.56
CA ALA A 54 -2.46 -0.76 -12.32
C ALA A 54 -1.16 -0.35 -11.60
N SER A 55 -0.75 -1.13 -10.58
CA SER A 55 0.49 -0.89 -9.85
C SER A 55 1.74 -1.03 -10.72
N ALA A 56 1.79 -2.04 -11.59
CA ALA A 56 2.90 -2.22 -12.53
C ALA A 56 3.03 -1.03 -13.48
N ARG A 57 1.90 -0.56 -14.03
CA ARG A 57 1.85 0.62 -14.88
C ARG A 57 2.33 1.88 -14.14
N LEU A 58 1.90 2.08 -12.91
CA LEU A 58 2.35 3.22 -12.10
C LEU A 58 3.86 3.15 -11.84
N ILE A 59 4.36 2.00 -11.38
CA ILE A 59 5.77 1.79 -11.05
C ILE A 59 6.66 1.99 -12.29
N GLU A 60 6.25 1.53 -13.46
CA GLU A 60 6.97 1.77 -14.71
C GLU A 60 7.15 3.28 -14.97
N HIS A 61 6.07 4.06 -14.87
CA HIS A 61 6.11 5.49 -15.13
C HIS A 61 6.86 6.27 -14.05
N THR A 62 6.69 5.93 -12.78
CA THR A 62 7.39 6.59 -11.67
C THR A 62 8.89 6.29 -11.73
N ARG A 63 9.27 5.05 -12.04
CA ARG A 63 10.66 4.65 -12.23
C ARG A 63 11.31 5.38 -13.42
N ALA A 64 10.60 5.52 -14.55
CA ALA A 64 11.06 6.32 -15.68
C ALA A 64 11.26 7.80 -15.34
N ALA A 65 10.52 8.33 -14.37
CA ALA A 65 10.68 9.68 -13.82
C ALA A 65 11.77 9.78 -12.73
N GLY A 66 12.45 8.69 -12.38
CA GLY A 66 13.48 8.65 -11.34
C GLY A 66 12.93 8.59 -9.91
N ILE A 67 11.64 8.29 -9.74
CA ILE A 67 10.99 8.15 -8.44
C ILE A 67 11.24 6.73 -7.89
N PRO A 68 11.88 6.58 -6.72
CA PRO A 68 12.13 5.27 -6.14
C PRO A 68 10.90 4.67 -5.48
N THR A 69 10.88 3.33 -5.36
CA THR A 69 9.84 2.57 -4.68
C THR A 69 10.38 1.90 -3.42
N ALA A 70 9.68 2.06 -2.29
CA ALA A 70 9.87 1.23 -1.11
C ALA A 70 8.78 0.16 -1.05
N TYR A 71 9.20 -1.09 -1.05
CA TYR A 71 8.31 -2.25 -0.89
C TYR A 71 8.25 -2.62 0.59
N LEU A 72 7.09 -2.42 1.19
CA LEU A 72 6.83 -2.77 2.59
C LEU A 72 6.24 -4.17 2.62
N VAL A 73 7.02 -5.14 3.08
CA VAL A 73 6.60 -6.55 3.12
C VAL A 73 6.35 -6.97 4.55
N MET A 74 5.12 -7.42 4.84
CA MET A 74 4.78 -7.95 6.16
C MET A 74 5.43 -9.32 6.36
N HIS A 75 6.25 -9.42 7.41
CA HIS A 75 6.87 -10.67 7.84
C HIS A 75 6.41 -11.06 9.25
N ASN A 76 5.91 -12.27 9.40
CA ASN A 76 5.55 -12.83 10.69
C ASN A 76 6.53 -13.94 11.10
N ARG A 77 7.10 -13.82 12.29
CA ARG A 77 8.02 -14.81 12.85
C ARG A 77 7.26 -15.86 13.64
N VAL A 78 7.85 -17.04 13.77
CA VAL A 78 7.40 -18.05 14.73
C VAL A 78 8.19 -17.86 16.02
N VAL A 79 7.50 -17.55 17.11
CA VAL A 79 8.08 -17.35 18.44
C VAL A 79 7.46 -18.36 19.40
N ASN A 80 8.27 -19.23 19.99
CA ASN A 80 7.81 -20.32 20.87
C ASN A 80 6.73 -21.21 20.20
N GLY A 81 6.95 -21.57 18.92
CA GLY A 81 6.07 -22.45 18.17
C GLY A 81 4.75 -21.80 17.69
N ARG A 82 4.56 -20.49 17.88
CA ARG A 82 3.36 -19.77 17.47
C ARG A 82 3.71 -18.57 16.60
N SER A 83 2.92 -18.32 15.55
CA SER A 83 3.05 -17.10 14.75
C SER A 83 2.90 -15.86 15.63
N GLU A 84 3.80 -14.90 15.49
CA GLU A 84 3.71 -13.62 16.20
C GLU A 84 2.48 -12.79 15.81
N TYR A 85 1.87 -13.07 14.66
CA TYR A 85 0.61 -12.47 14.25
C TYR A 85 -0.51 -12.80 15.25
N LEU A 86 -0.53 -14.04 15.74
CA LEU A 86 -1.48 -14.52 16.77
C LEU A 86 -1.16 -14.07 18.21
N ARG A 87 -0.12 -13.27 18.41
CA ARG A 87 0.09 -12.60 19.71
C ARG A 87 -0.87 -11.43 19.92
N ASN A 88 -1.44 -10.90 18.82
CA ASN A 88 -2.51 -9.94 18.93
C ASN A 88 -3.80 -10.64 19.38
N PRO A 89 -4.48 -10.19 20.47
CA PRO A 89 -5.67 -10.87 21.01
C PRO A 89 -6.82 -10.95 20.01
N PHE A 90 -7.01 -9.93 19.16
CA PHE A 90 -8.06 -9.94 18.13
C PHE A 90 -7.81 -11.05 17.11
N TRP A 91 -6.59 -11.17 16.57
CA TRP A 91 -6.26 -12.18 15.58
C TRP A 91 -6.25 -13.60 16.16
N ALA A 92 -5.88 -13.75 17.43
CA ALA A 92 -6.04 -15.03 18.13
C ALA A 92 -7.51 -15.42 18.23
N ALA A 93 -8.40 -14.49 18.59
CA ALA A 93 -9.83 -14.74 18.65
C ALA A 93 -10.43 -15.04 17.26
N VAL A 94 -9.99 -14.35 16.20
CA VAL A 94 -10.42 -14.63 14.83
C VAL A 94 -10.01 -16.05 14.42
N GLU A 95 -8.79 -16.49 14.74
CA GLU A 95 -8.33 -17.86 14.49
C GLU A 95 -9.23 -18.90 15.16
N ASP A 96 -9.52 -18.71 16.45
CA ASP A 96 -10.35 -19.63 17.24
C ASP A 96 -11.79 -19.68 16.68
N VAL A 97 -12.36 -18.52 16.32
CA VAL A 97 -13.71 -18.44 15.73
C VAL A 97 -13.74 -19.13 14.35
N ARG A 98 -12.76 -18.91 13.50
CA ARG A 98 -12.69 -19.57 12.20
C ARG A 98 -12.56 -21.09 12.34
N ALA A 99 -11.71 -21.56 13.24
CA ALA A 99 -11.58 -22.98 13.52
C ALA A 99 -12.91 -23.61 13.97
N SER A 100 -13.73 -22.87 14.70
CA SER A 100 -15.06 -23.30 15.15
C SER A 100 -16.13 -23.27 14.03
N LEU A 101 -16.14 -22.21 13.22
CA LEU A 101 -17.18 -22.00 12.19
C LEU A 101 -16.88 -22.74 10.88
N THR A 102 -15.62 -22.97 10.58
CA THR A 102 -15.15 -23.58 9.33
C THR A 102 -14.09 -24.66 9.60
N PRO A 103 -14.44 -25.72 10.39
CA PRO A 103 -13.46 -26.72 10.85
C PRO A 103 -12.80 -27.51 9.71
N ASP A 104 -13.46 -27.60 8.56
CA ASP A 104 -12.97 -28.33 7.39
C ASP A 104 -12.04 -27.47 6.49
N LEU A 105 -11.90 -26.17 6.80
CA LEU A 105 -10.99 -25.28 6.07
C LEU A 105 -9.70 -25.09 6.86
N PRO A 106 -8.54 -25.23 6.21
CA PRO A 106 -7.27 -24.96 6.88
C PRO A 106 -7.22 -23.53 7.41
N SER A 107 -6.67 -23.36 8.61
CA SER A 107 -6.39 -22.02 9.09
C SER A 107 -5.33 -21.35 8.23
N THR A 108 -5.61 -20.15 7.82
CA THR A 108 -4.69 -19.35 7.00
C THR A 108 -3.97 -18.28 7.83
N ILE A 109 -4.49 -17.95 9.02
CA ILE A 109 -3.97 -16.84 9.84
C ILE A 109 -2.64 -17.20 10.51
N SER A 110 -2.52 -18.41 11.05
CA SER A 110 -1.27 -18.87 11.67
C SER A 110 -0.10 -19.01 10.70
N GLY A 111 -0.42 -19.30 9.42
CA GLY A 111 0.55 -19.40 8.34
C GLY A 111 0.79 -18.10 7.57
N HIS A 112 0.08 -17.00 7.93
CA HIS A 112 0.10 -15.77 7.16
C HIS A 112 1.47 -15.11 7.15
N ASN A 113 2.04 -14.95 5.97
CA ASN A 113 3.29 -14.23 5.70
C ASN A 113 4.44 -14.60 6.64
N LEU A 114 4.62 -15.90 6.88
CA LEU A 114 5.75 -16.37 7.68
C LEU A 114 7.08 -16.03 6.97
N VAL A 115 8.07 -15.62 7.75
CA VAL A 115 9.44 -15.36 7.25
C VAL A 115 9.91 -16.52 6.40
N ALA A 116 10.49 -16.20 5.25
CA ALA A 116 11.01 -17.15 4.25
C ALA A 116 9.93 -18.02 3.56
N SER A 117 8.63 -17.71 3.71
CA SER A 117 7.60 -18.33 2.90
C SER A 117 7.45 -17.64 1.55
N PRO A 118 6.99 -18.34 0.49
CA PRO A 118 6.75 -17.73 -0.81
C PRO A 118 5.72 -16.58 -0.77
N GLN A 119 4.85 -16.55 0.24
CA GLN A 119 3.87 -15.49 0.43
C GLN A 119 4.50 -14.11 0.68
N THR A 120 5.74 -14.07 1.18
CA THR A 120 6.45 -12.81 1.46
C THR A 120 7.23 -12.28 0.25
N GLU A 121 7.23 -12.97 -0.87
CA GLU A 121 7.82 -12.49 -2.11
C GLU A 121 6.92 -11.42 -2.74
N VAL A 122 7.53 -10.33 -3.22
CA VAL A 122 6.81 -9.32 -4.01
C VAL A 122 6.23 -9.98 -5.27
N MET A 123 5.05 -9.55 -5.72
CA MET A 123 4.48 -10.04 -6.97
C MET A 123 5.49 -9.90 -8.11
N PRO A 124 5.70 -10.93 -8.95
CA PRO A 124 6.70 -10.90 -10.02
C PRO A 124 6.56 -9.71 -10.96
N GLU A 125 5.32 -9.30 -11.25
CA GLU A 125 4.99 -8.16 -12.11
C GLU A 125 5.43 -6.82 -11.52
N LEU A 126 5.63 -6.79 -10.20
CA LEU A 126 6.01 -5.59 -9.45
C LEU A 126 7.47 -5.65 -8.96
N ALA A 127 8.28 -6.57 -9.49
CA ALA A 127 9.63 -6.83 -8.99
C ALA A 127 10.45 -5.55 -8.77
N PRO A 128 11.13 -5.44 -7.61
CA PRO A 128 12.00 -4.31 -7.32
C PRO A 128 13.09 -4.13 -8.38
N GLY A 129 13.35 -2.89 -8.74
CA GLY A 129 14.39 -2.50 -9.69
C GLY A 129 15.54 -1.73 -9.05
N PRO A 130 16.51 -1.28 -9.85
CA PRO A 130 17.61 -0.44 -9.35
C PRO A 130 17.10 0.84 -8.69
N GLY A 131 17.58 1.14 -7.48
CA GLY A 131 17.17 2.30 -6.70
C GLY A 131 15.96 2.07 -5.77
N ASP A 132 15.26 0.95 -5.92
CA ASP A 132 14.18 0.55 -5.02
C ASP A 132 14.74 -0.09 -3.73
N VAL A 133 13.93 -0.10 -2.67
CA VAL A 133 14.27 -0.76 -1.40
C VAL A 133 13.17 -1.73 -1.00
N VAL A 134 13.55 -2.87 -0.41
CA VAL A 134 12.61 -3.83 0.18
C VAL A 134 12.78 -3.81 1.70
N ILE A 135 11.75 -3.40 2.39
CA ILE A 135 11.70 -3.29 3.86
C ILE A 135 10.90 -4.46 4.40
N THR A 136 11.59 -5.39 5.04
CA THR A 136 11.03 -6.64 5.57
C THR A 136 10.81 -6.62 7.09
N ALA A 137 11.11 -5.51 7.74
CA ALA A 137 10.92 -5.35 9.18
C ALA A 137 9.47 -4.98 9.57
N LYS A 138 8.56 -4.90 8.60
CA LYS A 138 7.15 -4.62 8.86
C LYS A 138 6.47 -5.86 9.47
N HIS A 139 6.00 -5.72 10.72
CA HIS A 139 5.35 -6.81 11.47
C HIS A 139 3.91 -6.49 11.87
N ARG A 140 3.40 -5.30 11.51
CA ARG A 140 2.06 -4.81 11.87
C ARG A 140 1.48 -4.01 10.69
N LEU A 141 0.32 -3.42 10.90
CA LEU A 141 -0.33 -2.55 9.89
C LEU A 141 0.51 -1.33 9.55
N SER A 142 1.27 -0.81 10.52
CA SER A 142 2.16 0.32 10.33
C SER A 142 3.29 -0.02 9.35
N SER A 143 3.55 0.89 8.43
CA SER A 143 4.71 0.86 7.54
C SER A 143 5.94 1.52 8.16
N PHE A 144 5.76 2.34 9.20
CA PHE A 144 6.81 3.14 9.84
C PHE A 144 7.30 2.55 11.17
N LEU A 145 6.40 1.87 11.91
CA LEU A 145 6.73 1.34 13.24
C LEU A 145 7.81 0.25 13.13
N ASP A 146 8.93 0.48 13.84
CA ASP A 146 10.07 -0.44 13.92
C ASP A 146 10.72 -0.78 12.55
N THR A 147 10.53 0.10 11.54
CA THR A 147 11.18 0.03 10.23
C THR A 147 12.14 1.19 10.03
N ASP A 148 13.00 1.09 9.04
CA ASP A 148 13.92 2.16 8.62
C ASP A 148 13.30 3.09 7.56
N LEU A 149 12.00 2.94 7.24
CA LEU A 149 11.31 3.68 6.20
C LEU A 149 11.46 5.20 6.34
N ASP A 150 11.18 5.78 7.53
CA ASP A 150 11.25 7.23 7.71
C ASP A 150 12.67 7.76 7.52
N SER A 151 13.68 7.02 8.00
CA SER A 151 15.09 7.37 7.80
C SER A 151 15.47 7.38 6.32
N TRP A 152 15.01 6.39 5.56
CA TRP A 152 15.24 6.30 4.13
C TRP A 152 14.57 7.45 3.37
N LEU A 153 13.29 7.73 3.66
CA LEU A 153 12.54 8.84 3.05
C LEU A 153 13.18 10.20 3.35
N ARG A 154 13.62 10.43 4.60
CA ARG A 154 14.31 11.67 4.98
C ARG A 154 15.65 11.83 4.27
N ALA A 155 16.40 10.75 4.12
CA ALA A 155 17.68 10.77 3.39
C ALA A 155 17.50 11.15 1.90
N LEU A 156 16.37 10.79 1.30
CA LEU A 156 16.00 11.18 -0.07
C LEU A 156 15.42 12.61 -0.17
N GLY A 157 15.10 13.26 0.95
CA GLY A 157 14.40 14.53 0.95
C GLY A 157 12.96 14.42 0.44
N THR A 158 12.33 13.26 0.66
CA THR A 158 10.95 13.01 0.22
C THR A 158 9.96 13.92 0.93
N GLU A 159 9.01 14.46 0.19
CA GLU A 159 7.89 15.28 0.69
C GLU A 159 6.53 14.66 0.34
N THR A 160 6.45 13.86 -0.72
CA THR A 160 5.21 13.23 -1.21
C THR A 160 5.34 11.72 -1.29
N LEU A 161 4.31 11.02 -0.82
CA LEU A 161 4.23 9.56 -0.85
C LEU A 161 3.04 9.12 -1.71
N LEU A 162 3.31 8.33 -2.76
CA LEU A 162 2.30 7.62 -3.53
C LEU A 162 2.08 6.27 -2.89
N LEU A 163 0.90 6.06 -2.29
CA LEU A 163 0.57 4.87 -1.52
C LEU A 163 -0.21 3.89 -2.39
N ILE A 164 0.31 2.67 -2.54
CA ILE A 164 -0.31 1.57 -3.27
C ILE A 164 -0.29 0.28 -2.45
N GLY A 165 -1.13 -0.69 -2.78
CA GLY A 165 -1.12 -2.03 -2.18
C GLY A 165 -2.36 -2.41 -1.38
N ILE A 166 -2.22 -3.32 -0.44
CA ILE A 166 -3.29 -4.04 0.25
C ILE A 166 -3.10 -3.96 1.78
N ASN A 167 -4.17 -3.80 2.56
CA ASN A 167 -5.57 -3.48 2.22
C ASN A 167 -5.79 -1.98 2.40
N THR A 168 -6.67 -1.41 1.58
CA THR A 168 -6.99 0.03 1.62
C THR A 168 -7.35 0.52 3.02
N ASN A 169 -8.23 -0.21 3.72
CA ASN A 169 -8.78 0.14 5.04
C ASN A 169 -7.88 -0.21 6.23
N THR A 170 -6.75 -0.84 6.01
CA THR A 170 -5.81 -1.24 7.09
C THR A 170 -4.41 -0.71 6.84
N CYS A 171 -3.52 -1.47 6.19
CA CYS A 171 -2.12 -1.10 6.02
C CYS A 171 -1.94 0.20 5.22
N VAL A 172 -2.70 0.39 4.14
CA VAL A 172 -2.62 1.61 3.31
C VAL A 172 -3.15 2.82 4.09
N GLN A 173 -4.33 2.70 4.72
CA GLN A 173 -4.88 3.80 5.51
C GLN A 173 -4.02 4.13 6.73
N CYS A 174 -3.45 3.11 7.40
CA CYS A 174 -2.50 3.30 8.48
C CYS A 174 -1.28 4.10 8.00
N ALA A 175 -0.69 3.71 6.86
CA ALA A 175 0.44 4.43 6.28
C ALA A 175 0.07 5.87 5.89
N ALA A 176 -1.14 6.12 5.40
CA ALA A 176 -1.62 7.46 5.08
C ALA A 176 -1.75 8.36 6.32
N PHE A 177 -2.30 7.83 7.43
CA PHE A 177 -2.32 8.54 8.72
C PHE A 177 -0.91 8.83 9.24
N GLU A 178 -0.01 7.86 9.16
CA GLU A 178 1.36 8.01 9.63
C GLU A 178 2.17 8.98 8.77
N ALA A 179 1.93 8.99 7.46
CA ALA A 179 2.52 9.95 6.54
C ALA A 179 2.11 11.38 6.89
N MET A 180 0.81 11.63 7.07
CA MET A 180 0.29 12.94 7.48
C MET A 180 0.87 13.39 8.82
N ASN A 181 0.98 12.50 9.82
CA ASN A 181 1.55 12.83 11.13
C ASN A 181 3.07 13.13 11.09
N ARG A 182 3.73 12.85 9.95
CA ARG A 182 5.15 13.12 9.70
C ARG A 182 5.39 14.22 8.68
N ASP A 183 4.32 14.95 8.33
CA ASP A 183 4.34 16.05 7.36
C ASP A 183 4.67 15.63 5.91
N TYR A 184 4.40 14.36 5.55
CA TYR A 184 4.38 13.93 4.16
C TYR A 184 3.02 14.21 3.52
N ALA A 185 3.01 14.62 2.26
CA ALA A 185 1.81 14.63 1.44
C ALA A 185 1.42 13.18 1.08
N ALA A 186 0.37 12.66 1.71
CA ALA A 186 -0.13 11.31 1.47
C ALA A 186 -1.07 11.28 0.26
N VAL A 187 -0.71 10.55 -0.78
CA VAL A 187 -1.50 10.37 -2.01
C VAL A 187 -1.81 8.88 -2.18
N VAL A 188 -3.05 8.47 -1.96
CA VAL A 188 -3.49 7.11 -2.26
C VAL A 188 -3.83 7.01 -3.74
N VAL A 189 -3.23 6.04 -4.45
CA VAL A 189 -3.53 5.80 -5.87
C VAL A 189 -4.64 4.77 -5.95
N SER A 190 -5.86 5.24 -6.27
CA SER A 190 -7.10 4.46 -6.12
C SER A 190 -7.14 3.17 -6.91
N ASP A 191 -6.58 3.16 -8.12
CA ASP A 191 -6.54 1.98 -8.99
C ASP A 191 -5.52 0.92 -8.51
N CYS A 192 -4.61 1.32 -7.63
CA CYS A 192 -3.52 0.49 -7.11
C CYS A 192 -3.77 -0.04 -5.70
N VAL A 193 -4.97 0.14 -5.16
CA VAL A 193 -5.34 -0.32 -3.82
C VAL A 193 -6.69 -1.03 -3.84
N ASN A 194 -6.86 -2.01 -2.96
CA ASN A 194 -8.16 -2.64 -2.72
C ASN A 194 -8.17 -3.35 -1.35
N SER A 195 -9.28 -3.98 -0.98
CA SER A 195 -9.46 -4.61 0.32
C SER A 195 -10.14 -5.98 0.23
N MET A 196 -9.61 -6.95 0.96
CA MET A 196 -10.28 -8.24 1.18
C MET A 196 -11.49 -8.14 2.14
N TYR A 197 -11.66 -7.02 2.80
CA TYR A 197 -12.69 -6.82 3.83
C TYR A 197 -14.01 -6.27 3.31
N GLY A 198 -14.12 -6.05 1.99
CA GLY A 198 -15.33 -5.58 1.32
C GLY A 198 -15.17 -4.19 0.69
N GLU A 199 -16.00 -3.94 -0.30
CA GLU A 199 -16.04 -2.70 -1.09
C GLU A 199 -16.42 -1.49 -0.21
N ASP A 200 -17.34 -1.68 0.74
CA ASP A 200 -17.76 -0.64 1.66
C ASP A 200 -16.62 -0.07 2.51
N LEU A 201 -15.72 -0.93 3.00
CA LEU A 201 -14.54 -0.50 3.75
C LEU A 201 -13.46 0.09 2.84
N HIS A 202 -13.32 -0.42 1.61
CA HIS A 202 -12.46 0.16 0.60
C HIS A 202 -12.89 1.60 0.29
N ASP A 203 -14.14 1.81 -0.10
CA ASP A 203 -14.71 3.11 -0.43
C ASP A 203 -14.65 4.10 0.73
N PHE A 204 -15.04 3.63 1.94
CA PHE A 204 -14.94 4.45 3.15
C PHE A 204 -13.52 4.96 3.36
N SER A 205 -12.52 4.11 3.14
CA SER A 205 -11.12 4.48 3.38
C SER A 205 -10.62 5.51 2.38
N LEU A 206 -10.97 5.37 1.11
CA LEU A 206 -10.64 6.37 0.08
C LEU A 206 -11.29 7.72 0.40
N GLU A 207 -12.59 7.70 0.75
CA GLU A 207 -13.31 8.93 1.14
C GLU A 207 -12.74 9.56 2.42
N ASN A 208 -12.33 8.75 3.40
CA ASN A 208 -11.72 9.24 4.62
C ASN A 208 -10.40 9.96 4.35
N VAL A 209 -9.53 9.37 3.51
CA VAL A 209 -8.29 10.03 3.07
C VAL A 209 -8.60 11.34 2.35
N ALA A 210 -9.46 11.30 1.32
CA ALA A 210 -9.74 12.44 0.45
C ALA A 210 -10.38 13.64 1.17
N ARG A 211 -11.11 13.38 2.27
CA ARG A 211 -11.82 14.43 3.02
C ARG A 211 -11.06 14.94 4.22
N CYS A 212 -10.15 14.15 4.78
CA CYS A 212 -9.62 14.45 6.11
C CYS A 212 -8.13 14.81 6.12
N PHE A 213 -7.29 14.17 5.28
CA PHE A 213 -5.85 14.28 5.52
C PHE A 213 -4.93 13.94 4.34
N GLY A 214 -5.45 13.67 3.11
CA GLY A 214 -4.61 13.30 1.98
C GLY A 214 -5.29 13.55 0.64
N TRP A 215 -4.70 12.98 -0.39
CA TRP A 215 -5.21 13.00 -1.75
C TRP A 215 -5.55 11.59 -2.21
N VAL A 216 -6.53 11.48 -3.09
CA VAL A 216 -6.86 10.25 -3.81
C VAL A 216 -6.84 10.57 -5.28
N LEU A 217 -5.94 9.92 -6.02
CA LEU A 217 -5.72 10.09 -7.45
C LEU A 217 -5.78 8.73 -8.15
N THR A 218 -6.18 8.72 -9.41
CA THR A 218 -6.01 7.57 -10.30
C THR A 218 -4.57 7.50 -10.82
N VAL A 219 -4.18 6.35 -11.40
CA VAL A 219 -2.88 6.20 -12.09
C VAL A 219 -2.74 7.24 -13.20
N ASP A 220 -3.79 7.49 -13.98
CA ASP A 220 -3.77 8.49 -15.07
C ASP A 220 -3.54 9.90 -14.53
N GLU A 221 -4.18 10.27 -13.44
CA GLU A 221 -3.98 11.58 -12.80
C GLU A 221 -2.54 11.75 -12.27
N VAL A 222 -1.95 10.70 -11.69
CA VAL A 222 -0.55 10.73 -11.25
C VAL A 222 0.38 10.89 -12.44
N ILE A 223 0.23 10.08 -13.49
CA ILE A 223 1.05 10.14 -14.70
C ILE A 223 0.93 11.52 -15.36
N GLY A 224 -0.29 12.06 -15.45
CA GLY A 224 -0.53 13.40 -15.99
C GLY A 224 0.18 14.52 -15.22
N LYS A 225 0.39 14.35 -13.91
CA LYS A 225 1.13 15.31 -13.05
C LYS A 225 2.64 15.16 -13.14
N LEU A 226 3.15 13.97 -13.49
CA LEU A 226 4.58 13.70 -13.67
C LEU A 226 5.08 14.09 -15.06
N THR A 227 4.15 14.16 -16.06
CA THR A 227 4.54 14.55 -17.40
C THR A 227 4.79 16.06 -17.44
N PRO A 228 5.97 16.53 -17.91
CA PRO A 228 6.21 17.96 -18.07
C PRO A 228 5.13 18.55 -19.00
N VAL A 229 4.47 19.62 -18.56
CA VAL A 229 3.54 20.36 -19.44
C VAL A 229 4.38 20.88 -20.61
N ALA A 230 4.23 20.27 -21.78
CA ALA A 230 4.89 20.74 -23.00
C ALA A 230 4.40 22.18 -23.26
N GLY A 231 5.26 23.19 -22.97
CA GLY A 231 4.97 24.58 -23.32
C GLY A 231 5.04 25.60 -22.19
N GLY A 232 5.95 25.48 -21.23
CA GLY A 232 6.37 26.58 -20.37
C GLY A 232 7.71 27.13 -20.86
N VAL A 233 7.70 28.09 -21.78
CA VAL A 233 8.91 28.88 -22.05
C VAL A 233 9.25 29.61 -20.75
N ALA A 234 10.40 29.27 -20.15
CA ALA A 234 10.97 30.06 -19.08
C ALA A 234 11.25 31.45 -19.64
N VAL A 235 10.61 32.47 -19.06
CA VAL A 235 10.92 33.87 -19.23
C VAL A 235 11.78 34.31 -18.07
#